data_cdd4e1ecf3222c39f2e23419397bcf12
#
_entry.id   cdd4e1ecf3222c39f2e23419397bcf12
#
_cell.length_a   1.000
_cell.length_b   1.000
_cell.length_c   1.000
_cell.angle_alpha   90.00
_cell.angle_beta   90.00
_cell.angle_gamma   90.00
#
_symmetry.space_group_name_H-M   'P 1'
#
loop_
_entity.id
_entity.type
_entity.pdbx_description
1 polymer ?
#
loop_
_entity_poly.entity_id
_entity_poly.type
_entity_poly.pdbx_seq_one_letter_code
_entity_poly.pdbx_strand_id
1 'polypeptide(L)'
;MYKRQELKRFNYHISSYQFDPPIDSSDMEPSLWAKIVAIINDNYENFDGFVILHGTDTMSYTASALSFMLENLAKPVILTGSQLPIGTLRTDGKENLITSIEIAAAKRPDGTALVPEVCIFFENELMRGNRTTKINAENFNAFRSFNYPALAKAGIHIRYNEHIIRRPDPARPMKPHYLFDTNVVVLTLFPGIQESIIDSVLHVPGLKAVVLKTFGSGNAPQKDWFIRQLKDATERGIVIVNITQCQSGGVEMGRYETGLHLLEAGVISGYDSTPECAVTKLMFLLGHGLSQAE
;
A
#
# COMPACT_ATOMS: atom_id res chain seq x y z
N MET A 1 -11.52 21.53 -20.29
CA MET A 1 -11.51 22.99 -20.13
C MET A 1 -12.10 23.45 -18.79
N TYR A 2 -13.09 22.78 -18.23
CA TYR A 2 -13.70 23.13 -16.92
C TYR A 2 -12.77 23.01 -15.69
N LYS A 3 -11.81 22.08 -15.71
CA LYS A 3 -10.90 21.81 -14.59
C LYS A 3 -9.99 22.97 -14.16
N ARG A 4 -9.63 23.88 -15.07
CA ARG A 4 -8.73 25.01 -14.76
C ARG A 4 -9.40 26.19 -14.04
N GLN A 5 -10.72 26.36 -14.14
CA GLN A 5 -11.40 27.53 -13.57
C GLN A 5 -11.66 27.41 -12.06
N GLU A 6 -12.02 26.22 -11.55
CA GLU A 6 -12.26 26.02 -10.12
C GLU A 6 -10.95 26.02 -9.33
N LEU A 7 -9.91 25.35 -9.85
CA LEU A 7 -8.58 25.33 -9.24
C LEU A 7 -7.89 26.72 -9.20
N LYS A 8 -8.23 27.63 -10.11
CA LYS A 8 -7.76 29.03 -10.06
C LYS A 8 -8.25 29.79 -8.83
N ARG A 9 -9.35 29.37 -8.19
CA ARG A 9 -9.86 30.02 -6.97
C ARG A 9 -8.97 29.78 -5.76
N PHE A 10 -8.17 28.69 -5.75
CA PHE A 10 -7.27 28.36 -4.65
C PHE A 10 -5.91 29.03 -4.74
N ASN A 11 -5.62 29.75 -5.80
CA ASN A 11 -4.32 30.42 -6.05
C ASN A 11 -3.12 29.44 -6.01
N TYR A 12 -3.34 28.15 -6.30
CA TYR A 12 -2.27 27.14 -6.39
C TYR A 12 -1.65 27.13 -7.79
N HIS A 13 -0.32 26.99 -7.83
CA HIS A 13 0.39 26.69 -9.07
C HIS A 13 0.34 25.17 -9.31
N ILE A 14 -0.33 24.74 -10.37
CA ILE A 14 -0.51 23.33 -10.71
C ILE A 14 0.18 23.02 -12.03
N SER A 15 1.11 22.08 -12.00
CA SER A 15 1.69 21.43 -13.17
C SER A 15 1.15 20.01 -13.30
N SER A 16 1.10 19.49 -14.51
CA SER A 16 0.60 18.13 -14.76
C SER A 16 1.56 17.35 -15.64
N TYR A 17 1.76 16.10 -15.27
CA TYR A 17 2.41 15.07 -16.08
C TYR A 17 1.38 14.00 -16.43
N GLN A 18 1.45 13.43 -17.62
CA GLN A 18 0.58 12.36 -18.06
C GLN A 18 1.42 11.30 -18.77
N PHE A 19 1.17 10.03 -18.43
CA PHE A 19 1.70 8.92 -19.20
C PHE A 19 0.99 8.86 -20.57
N ASP A 20 1.75 8.61 -21.61
CA ASP A 20 1.24 8.48 -22.98
C ASP A 20 1.76 7.15 -23.56
N PRO A 21 0.87 6.18 -23.83
CA PRO A 21 -0.57 6.20 -23.55
C PRO A 21 -0.89 6.19 -22.04
N PRO A 22 -2.13 6.58 -21.64
CA PRO A 22 -2.61 6.40 -20.28
C PRO A 22 -2.57 4.93 -19.86
N ILE A 23 -2.18 4.68 -18.61
CA ILE A 23 -2.02 3.32 -18.07
C ILE A 23 -3.33 2.87 -17.41
N ASP A 24 -3.83 1.68 -17.79
CA ASP A 24 -4.84 1.00 -16.99
C ASP A 24 -4.20 0.47 -15.70
N SER A 25 -4.86 0.67 -14.56
CA SER A 25 -4.32 0.22 -13.28
C SER A 25 -4.19 -1.30 -13.15
N SER A 26 -4.91 -2.08 -13.94
CA SER A 26 -4.74 -3.53 -14.03
C SER A 26 -3.40 -3.97 -14.63
N ASP A 27 -2.77 -3.09 -15.42
CA ASP A 27 -1.46 -3.29 -16.03
C ASP A 27 -0.31 -2.69 -15.20
N MET A 28 -0.57 -2.30 -13.96
CA MET A 28 0.44 -1.70 -13.10
C MET A 28 1.51 -2.72 -12.71
N GLU A 29 2.78 -2.30 -12.80
CA GLU A 29 3.95 -3.12 -12.49
C GLU A 29 5.06 -2.30 -11.78
N PRO A 30 6.05 -2.94 -11.15
CA PRO A 30 7.12 -2.25 -10.42
C PRO A 30 7.92 -1.25 -11.23
N SER A 31 8.10 -1.46 -12.53
CA SER A 31 8.78 -0.52 -13.43
C SER A 31 8.03 0.81 -13.53
N LEU A 32 6.69 0.79 -13.44
CA LEU A 32 5.85 1.99 -13.45
C LEU A 32 5.90 2.71 -12.09
N TRP A 33 5.97 1.98 -10.98
CA TRP A 33 6.22 2.60 -9.67
C TRP A 33 7.57 3.33 -9.64
N ALA A 34 8.63 2.70 -10.19
CA ALA A 34 9.94 3.34 -10.31
C ALA A 34 9.88 4.64 -11.15
N LYS A 35 9.11 4.66 -12.26
CA LYS A 35 8.89 5.87 -13.06
C LYS A 35 8.15 6.96 -12.28
N ILE A 36 7.12 6.59 -11.50
CA ILE A 36 6.40 7.55 -10.64
C ILE A 36 7.35 8.16 -9.62
N VAL A 37 8.18 7.34 -8.96
CA VAL A 37 9.18 7.81 -8.00
C VAL A 37 10.20 8.73 -8.65
N ALA A 38 10.67 8.41 -9.86
CA ALA A 38 11.59 9.27 -10.61
C ALA A 38 10.97 10.64 -10.90
N ILE A 39 9.71 10.68 -11.37
CA ILE A 39 8.99 11.94 -11.63
C ILE A 39 8.84 12.76 -10.34
N ILE A 40 8.51 12.13 -9.21
CA ILE A 40 8.41 12.80 -7.91
C ILE A 40 9.77 13.35 -7.50
N ASN A 41 10.83 12.53 -7.59
CA ASN A 41 12.18 12.93 -7.19
C ASN A 41 12.71 14.09 -8.03
N ASP A 42 12.55 14.06 -9.35
CA ASP A 42 13.01 15.10 -10.27
C ASP A 42 12.30 16.45 -10.04
N ASN A 43 11.12 16.40 -9.46
CA ASN A 43 10.29 17.57 -9.18
C ASN A 43 10.18 17.90 -7.69
N TYR A 44 10.91 17.18 -6.84
CA TYR A 44 10.71 17.25 -5.40
C TYR A 44 10.94 18.63 -4.83
N GLU A 45 11.98 19.34 -5.28
CA GLU A 45 12.30 20.71 -4.82
C GLU A 45 11.37 21.78 -5.42
N ASN A 46 10.69 21.48 -6.52
CA ASN A 46 9.89 22.46 -7.26
C ASN A 46 8.43 22.55 -6.80
N PHE A 47 7.92 21.53 -6.08
CA PHE A 47 6.52 21.44 -5.67
C PHE A 47 6.38 21.13 -4.19
N ASP A 48 5.29 21.63 -3.58
CA ASP A 48 4.96 21.41 -2.17
C ASP A 48 4.30 20.05 -1.90
N GLY A 49 3.76 19.40 -2.93
CA GLY A 49 3.10 18.10 -2.82
C GLY A 49 2.71 17.53 -4.17
N PHE A 50 2.32 16.28 -4.19
CA PHE A 50 2.02 15.52 -5.41
C PHE A 50 0.66 14.84 -5.29
N VAL A 51 -0.13 14.90 -6.37
CA VAL A 51 -1.41 14.20 -6.48
C VAL A 51 -1.34 13.28 -7.68
N ILE A 52 -1.61 12.00 -7.48
CA ILE A 52 -1.56 10.97 -8.51
C ILE A 52 -2.99 10.52 -8.80
N LEU A 53 -3.46 10.80 -10.03
CA LEU A 53 -4.70 10.21 -10.53
C LEU A 53 -4.42 8.79 -11.02
N HIS A 54 -5.04 7.82 -10.35
CA HIS A 54 -4.78 6.40 -10.53
C HIS A 54 -6.10 5.63 -10.68
N GLY A 55 -6.12 4.60 -11.53
CA GLY A 55 -7.24 3.67 -11.56
C GLY A 55 -7.39 2.93 -10.22
N THR A 56 -8.62 2.58 -9.84
CA THR A 56 -8.91 2.11 -8.47
C THR A 56 -8.43 0.67 -8.19
N ASP A 57 -8.23 -0.18 -9.20
CA ASP A 57 -8.01 -1.62 -9.01
C ASP A 57 -6.71 -1.95 -8.27
N THR A 58 -5.62 -1.26 -8.57
CA THR A 58 -4.32 -1.50 -7.94
C THR A 58 -3.79 -0.30 -7.16
N MET A 59 -4.63 0.70 -6.90
CA MET A 59 -4.23 1.92 -6.18
C MET A 59 -3.61 1.62 -4.81
N SER A 60 -4.15 0.64 -4.07
CA SER A 60 -3.62 0.24 -2.75
C SER A 60 -2.24 -0.42 -2.85
N TYR A 61 -1.95 -1.15 -3.93
CA TYR A 61 -0.61 -1.68 -4.22
C TYR A 61 0.38 -0.55 -4.52
N THR A 62 0.01 0.35 -5.42
CA THR A 62 0.85 1.51 -5.75
C THR A 62 1.11 2.39 -4.53
N ALA A 63 0.09 2.69 -3.73
CA ALA A 63 0.26 3.49 -2.51
C ALA A 63 1.15 2.79 -1.48
N SER A 64 1.03 1.46 -1.34
CA SER A 64 1.89 0.67 -0.47
C SER A 64 3.35 0.67 -0.97
N ALA A 65 3.57 0.44 -2.26
CA ALA A 65 4.89 0.46 -2.87
C ALA A 65 5.58 1.82 -2.69
N LEU A 66 4.90 2.92 -3.04
CA LEU A 66 5.43 4.27 -2.89
C LEU A 66 5.75 4.62 -1.44
N SER A 67 5.00 4.07 -0.47
CA SER A 67 5.27 4.26 0.97
C SER A 67 6.63 3.72 1.40
N PHE A 68 7.15 2.68 0.71
CA PHE A 68 8.49 2.13 0.96
C PHE A 68 9.55 2.80 0.08
N MET A 69 9.21 3.14 -1.17
CA MET A 69 10.14 3.71 -2.14
C MET A 69 10.54 5.15 -1.82
N LEU A 70 9.72 5.91 -1.10
CA LEU A 70 9.96 7.31 -0.73
C LEU A 70 10.35 7.38 0.75
N GLU A 71 11.59 6.96 1.07
CA GLU A 71 12.10 6.97 2.43
C GLU A 71 12.25 8.40 2.95
N ASN A 72 11.80 8.64 4.17
CA ASN A 72 11.82 9.94 4.84
C ASN A 72 11.09 11.06 4.07
N LEU A 73 9.97 10.71 3.43
CA LEU A 73 9.15 11.64 2.67
C LEU A 73 8.70 12.83 3.54
N ALA A 74 8.97 14.06 3.07
CA ALA A 74 8.64 15.30 3.77
C ALA A 74 7.52 16.10 3.08
N LYS A 75 7.00 15.61 1.96
CA LYS A 75 5.92 16.24 1.18
C LYS A 75 4.77 15.25 0.97
N PRO A 76 3.51 15.72 0.83
CA PRO A 76 2.39 14.82 0.57
C PRO A 76 2.50 14.15 -0.81
N VAL A 77 2.21 12.86 -0.87
CA VAL A 77 1.96 12.13 -2.12
C VAL A 77 0.59 11.46 -1.99
N ILE A 78 -0.41 12.03 -2.65
CA ILE A 78 -1.80 11.61 -2.48
C ILE A 78 -2.28 10.92 -3.74
N LEU A 79 -2.59 9.63 -3.63
CA LEU A 79 -3.25 8.90 -4.69
C LEU A 79 -4.77 9.09 -4.57
N THR A 80 -5.40 9.31 -5.69
CA THR A 80 -6.86 9.40 -5.79
C THR A 80 -7.32 8.97 -7.17
N GLY A 81 -8.62 8.84 -7.33
CA GLY A 81 -9.23 8.43 -8.59
C GLY A 81 -10.73 8.57 -8.53
N SER A 82 -11.42 7.78 -9.32
CA SER A 82 -12.87 7.76 -9.36
C SER A 82 -13.41 6.38 -9.70
N GLN A 83 -14.56 6.04 -9.14
CA GLN A 83 -15.31 4.84 -9.54
C GLN A 83 -16.06 5.06 -10.86
N LEU A 84 -16.47 6.30 -11.14
CA LEU A 84 -17.07 6.68 -12.40
C LEU A 84 -16.12 7.59 -13.20
N PRO A 85 -15.99 7.39 -14.52
CA PRO A 85 -15.17 8.26 -15.36
C PRO A 85 -15.49 9.74 -15.14
N ILE A 86 -14.48 10.60 -15.12
CA ILE A 86 -14.61 12.04 -14.79
C ILE A 86 -15.60 12.79 -15.74
N GLY A 87 -15.91 12.23 -16.90
CA GLY A 87 -16.86 12.80 -17.84
C GLY A 87 -18.32 12.41 -17.63
N THR A 88 -18.60 11.49 -16.71
CA THR A 88 -19.97 11.01 -16.46
C THR A 88 -20.71 11.90 -15.47
N LEU A 89 -22.05 11.90 -15.57
CA LEU A 89 -22.91 12.51 -14.55
C LEU A 89 -22.70 11.81 -13.21
N ARG A 90 -22.66 12.59 -12.11
CA ARG A 90 -22.46 12.10 -10.74
C ARG A 90 -21.07 11.43 -10.48
N THR A 91 -20.05 11.76 -11.26
CA THR A 91 -18.70 11.29 -10.97
C THR A 91 -18.22 11.78 -9.61
N ASP A 92 -17.60 10.89 -8.84
CA ASP A 92 -16.88 11.19 -7.59
C ASP A 92 -15.48 11.81 -7.84
N GLY A 93 -14.95 11.69 -9.06
CA GLY A 93 -13.58 12.07 -9.38
C GLY A 93 -13.26 13.53 -9.24
N LYS A 94 -14.24 14.42 -9.39
CA LYS A 94 -14.03 15.87 -9.26
C LYS A 94 -13.75 16.26 -7.81
N GLU A 95 -14.58 15.84 -6.89
CA GLU A 95 -14.44 16.14 -5.46
C GLU A 95 -13.19 15.46 -4.89
N ASN A 96 -12.95 14.21 -5.28
CA ASN A 96 -11.74 13.49 -4.90
C ASN A 96 -10.46 14.23 -5.33
N LEU A 97 -10.41 14.75 -6.57
CA LEU A 97 -9.26 15.47 -7.07
C LEU A 97 -9.07 16.82 -6.36
N ILE A 98 -10.13 17.63 -6.24
CA ILE A 98 -10.05 18.96 -5.63
C ILE A 98 -9.60 18.85 -4.18
N THR A 99 -10.21 17.96 -3.41
CA THR A 99 -9.86 17.76 -2.00
C THR A 99 -8.44 17.21 -1.84
N SER A 100 -8.00 16.31 -2.73
CA SER A 100 -6.62 15.82 -2.72
C SER A 100 -5.60 16.94 -2.95
N ILE A 101 -5.89 17.89 -3.86
CA ILE A 101 -5.04 19.06 -4.10
C ILE A 101 -5.00 19.99 -2.88
N GLU A 102 -6.15 20.22 -2.24
CA GLU A 102 -6.23 21.03 -1.02
C GLU A 102 -5.40 20.41 0.11
N ILE A 103 -5.51 19.09 0.32
CA ILE A 103 -4.70 18.38 1.32
C ILE A 103 -3.21 18.42 0.96
N ALA A 104 -2.86 18.25 -0.31
CA ALA A 104 -1.47 18.30 -0.76
C ALA A 104 -0.82 19.68 -0.57
N ALA A 105 -1.61 20.75 -0.59
CA ALA A 105 -1.16 22.11 -0.35
C ALA A 105 -1.18 22.53 1.13
N ALA A 106 -1.78 21.72 2.00
CA ALA A 106 -1.95 22.07 3.43
C ALA A 106 -0.60 22.10 4.16
N LYS A 107 -0.37 23.19 4.88
CA LYS A 107 0.87 23.43 5.65
C LYS A 107 0.58 23.67 7.11
N ARG A 108 1.57 23.37 7.93
CA ARG A 108 1.61 23.75 9.34
C ARG A 108 2.02 25.23 9.49
N PRO A 109 1.85 25.81 10.68
CA PRO A 109 2.30 27.20 10.95
C PRO A 109 3.79 27.42 10.70
N ASP A 110 4.62 26.37 10.80
CA ASP A 110 6.06 26.42 10.53
C ASP A 110 6.42 26.31 9.04
N GLY A 111 5.40 26.22 8.15
CA GLY A 111 5.57 26.10 6.71
C GLY A 111 5.80 24.69 6.21
N THR A 112 5.97 23.69 7.08
CA THR A 112 6.12 22.28 6.69
C THR A 112 4.79 21.68 6.23
N ALA A 113 4.86 20.63 5.42
CA ALA A 113 3.66 19.92 4.98
C ALA A 113 2.87 19.35 6.17
N LEU A 114 1.54 19.48 6.11
CA LEU A 114 0.67 18.96 7.17
C LEU A 114 0.63 17.43 7.16
N VAL A 115 0.63 16.81 5.97
CA VAL A 115 0.58 15.34 5.80
C VAL A 115 1.74 14.86 4.92
N PRO A 116 2.97 14.76 5.46
CA PRO A 116 4.14 14.32 4.68
C PRO A 116 4.19 12.78 4.57
N GLU A 117 3.17 12.19 3.98
CA GLU A 117 3.02 10.74 3.80
C GLU A 117 2.48 10.40 2.41
N VAL A 118 2.67 9.14 2.00
CA VAL A 118 1.92 8.56 0.89
C VAL A 118 0.54 8.16 1.39
N CYS A 119 -0.51 8.71 0.78
CA CYS A 119 -1.89 8.53 1.20
C CYS A 119 -2.79 8.16 0.04
N ILE A 120 -3.93 7.55 0.35
CA ILE A 120 -5.09 7.46 -0.54
C ILE A 120 -6.16 8.40 0.02
N PHE A 121 -6.64 9.32 -0.82
CA PHE A 121 -7.86 10.07 -0.55
C PHE A 121 -8.98 9.54 -1.44
N PHE A 122 -10.05 9.09 -0.80
CA PHE A 122 -11.20 8.61 -1.53
C PHE A 122 -12.49 8.89 -0.74
N GLU A 123 -13.55 9.32 -1.45
CA GLU A 123 -14.79 9.76 -0.84
C GLU A 123 -14.53 10.94 0.11
N ASN A 124 -14.49 10.70 1.41
CA ASN A 124 -14.30 11.74 2.42
C ASN A 124 -13.16 11.42 3.39
N GLU A 125 -12.37 10.38 3.15
CA GLU A 125 -11.31 9.95 4.06
C GLU A 125 -9.93 9.97 3.42
N LEU A 126 -8.97 10.55 4.15
CA LEU A 126 -7.56 10.44 3.85
C LEU A 126 -6.99 9.27 4.65
N MET A 127 -6.55 8.24 3.96
CA MET A 127 -6.05 7.01 4.55
C MET A 127 -4.55 6.87 4.29
N ARG A 128 -3.80 6.31 5.24
CA ARG A 128 -2.38 5.99 5.03
C ARG A 128 -2.25 4.95 3.92
N GLY A 129 -1.39 5.18 2.92
CA GLY A 129 -1.31 4.40 1.71
C GLY A 129 -1.08 2.91 1.93
N ASN A 130 -0.12 2.55 2.79
CA ASN A 130 0.20 1.15 3.10
C ASN A 130 -0.68 0.51 4.19
N ARG A 131 -1.78 1.16 4.55
CA ARG A 131 -2.78 0.64 5.50
C ARG A 131 -4.17 0.50 4.89
N THR A 132 -4.27 0.72 3.58
CA THR A 132 -5.53 0.84 2.85
C THR A 132 -5.69 -0.31 1.87
N THR A 133 -6.91 -0.81 1.75
CA THR A 133 -7.29 -1.86 0.79
C THR A 133 -8.56 -1.47 0.03
N LYS A 134 -8.71 -1.93 -1.21
CA LYS A 134 -9.94 -1.79 -1.99
C LYS A 134 -10.95 -2.82 -1.52
N ILE A 135 -12.14 -2.36 -1.12
CA ILE A 135 -13.19 -3.21 -0.54
C ILE A 135 -14.43 -3.32 -1.40
N ASN A 136 -14.57 -2.48 -2.41
CA ASN A 136 -15.77 -2.46 -3.24
C ASN A 136 -15.45 -2.14 -4.70
N ALA A 137 -16.09 -2.87 -5.61
CA ALA A 137 -15.91 -2.70 -7.05
C ALA A 137 -16.91 -1.69 -7.66
N GLU A 138 -18.02 -1.37 -6.98
CA GLU A 138 -19.13 -0.60 -7.55
C GLU A 138 -19.43 0.70 -6.79
N ASN A 139 -19.34 0.68 -5.45
CA ASN A 139 -19.72 1.84 -4.64
C ASN A 139 -18.58 2.87 -4.55
N PHE A 140 -18.96 4.12 -4.25
CA PHE A 140 -18.00 5.22 -4.08
C PHE A 140 -17.09 5.02 -2.86
N ASN A 141 -17.55 4.33 -1.79
CA ASN A 141 -16.74 3.92 -0.66
C ASN A 141 -15.86 2.71 -1.01
N ALA A 142 -15.02 2.88 -2.02
CA ALA A 142 -14.25 1.80 -2.62
C ALA A 142 -13.05 1.35 -1.78
N PHE A 143 -12.54 2.20 -0.88
CA PHE A 143 -11.33 1.97 -0.08
C PHE A 143 -11.61 2.04 1.41
N ARG A 144 -10.84 1.28 2.19
CA ARG A 144 -10.89 1.34 3.65
C ARG A 144 -9.55 0.99 4.29
N SER A 145 -9.28 1.64 5.43
CA SER A 145 -8.21 1.30 6.35
C SER A 145 -8.83 0.71 7.61
N PHE A 146 -8.80 -0.64 7.74
CA PHE A 146 -9.52 -1.32 8.82
C PHE A 146 -8.80 -1.24 10.16
N ASN A 147 -7.47 -1.29 10.13
CA ASN A 147 -6.61 -1.40 11.33
C ASN A 147 -5.88 -0.09 11.65
N TYR A 148 -6.15 0.98 10.90
CA TYR A 148 -5.53 2.28 11.15
C TYR A 148 -6.56 3.39 10.93
N PRO A 149 -6.67 4.37 11.83
CA PRO A 149 -7.65 5.44 11.66
C PRO A 149 -7.31 6.35 10.49
N ALA A 150 -8.31 7.00 9.92
CA ALA A 150 -8.12 8.00 8.87
C ALA A 150 -7.25 9.17 9.36
N LEU A 151 -6.30 9.60 8.51
CA LEU A 151 -5.41 10.72 8.78
C LEU A 151 -6.15 12.07 8.71
N ALA A 152 -7.20 12.13 7.88
CA ALA A 152 -8.11 13.27 7.82
C ALA A 152 -9.50 12.83 7.34
N LYS A 153 -10.50 13.63 7.67
CA LYS A 153 -11.88 13.51 7.18
C LYS A 153 -12.32 14.83 6.56
N ALA A 154 -12.75 14.78 5.31
CA ALA A 154 -13.30 15.91 4.59
C ALA A 154 -14.80 16.05 4.86
N GLY A 155 -15.21 17.25 5.20
CA GLY A 155 -16.59 17.69 5.34
C GLY A 155 -16.68 19.14 4.86
N ILE A 156 -17.42 20.00 5.55
CA ILE A 156 -17.37 21.45 5.30
C ILE A 156 -15.93 21.96 5.51
N HIS A 157 -15.24 21.39 6.46
CA HIS A 157 -13.80 21.60 6.73
C HIS A 157 -13.08 20.26 6.77
N ILE A 158 -11.83 20.22 6.34
CA ILE A 158 -10.97 19.04 6.47
C ILE A 158 -10.44 19.01 7.91
N ARG A 159 -10.74 17.91 8.61
CA ARG A 159 -10.29 17.68 9.99
C ARG A 159 -9.15 16.67 9.98
N TYR A 160 -7.95 17.12 10.36
CA TYR A 160 -6.76 16.28 10.41
C TYR A 160 -6.58 15.64 11.79
N ASN A 161 -6.16 14.39 11.82
CA ASN A 161 -5.77 13.66 13.02
C ASN A 161 -4.24 13.76 13.18
N GLU A 162 -3.76 14.93 13.58
CA GLU A 162 -2.33 15.25 13.60
C GLU A 162 -1.49 14.35 14.49
N HIS A 163 -2.10 13.74 15.50
CA HIS A 163 -1.40 12.86 16.46
C HIS A 163 -0.89 11.56 15.82
N ILE A 164 -1.50 11.12 14.73
CA ILE A 164 -1.13 9.88 14.05
C ILE A 164 -0.42 10.12 12.71
N ILE A 165 -0.39 11.37 12.23
CA ILE A 165 0.34 11.72 11.02
C ILE A 165 1.85 11.64 11.31
N ARG A 166 2.56 10.85 10.48
CA ARG A 166 4.00 10.68 10.56
C ARG A 166 4.72 12.00 10.31
N ARG A 167 5.83 12.20 11.00
CA ARG A 167 6.76 13.30 10.75
C ARG A 167 8.07 12.73 10.22
N PRO A 168 8.62 13.31 9.13
CA PRO A 168 9.96 12.93 8.67
C PRO A 168 11.01 13.37 9.68
N ASP A 169 12.18 12.76 9.61
CA ASP A 169 13.36 13.23 10.32
C ASP A 169 13.89 14.47 9.60
N PRO A 170 13.89 15.67 10.23
CA PRO A 170 14.33 16.89 9.58
C PRO A 170 15.83 16.92 9.26
N ALA A 171 16.62 16.05 9.90
CA ALA A 171 18.06 15.94 9.65
C ALA A 171 18.40 15.07 8.42
N ARG A 172 17.43 14.40 7.82
CA ARG A 172 17.62 13.49 6.70
C ARG A 172 16.83 13.92 5.48
N PRO A 173 17.44 13.98 4.29
CA PRO A 173 16.70 14.21 3.05
C PRO A 173 15.80 13.02 2.71
N MET A 174 14.80 13.26 1.89
CA MET A 174 14.06 12.18 1.23
C MET A 174 15.01 11.37 0.36
N LYS A 175 14.90 10.04 0.45
CA LYS A 175 15.71 9.11 -0.35
C LYS A 175 14.80 8.24 -1.21
N PRO A 176 14.89 8.34 -2.54
CA PRO A 176 14.12 7.50 -3.45
C PRO A 176 14.77 6.11 -3.58
N HIS A 177 13.93 5.09 -3.69
CA HIS A 177 14.31 3.72 -3.98
C HIS A 177 13.56 3.23 -5.22
N TYR A 178 14.19 2.37 -6.03
CA TYR A 178 13.66 1.98 -7.34
C TYR A 178 13.58 0.46 -7.56
N LEU A 179 14.17 -0.32 -6.64
CA LEU A 179 14.35 -1.75 -6.84
C LEU A 179 13.24 -2.56 -6.17
N PHE A 180 12.75 -3.56 -6.91
CA PHE A 180 11.81 -4.57 -6.46
C PHE A 180 12.24 -5.95 -6.97
N ASP A 181 11.98 -6.98 -6.19
CA ASP A 181 12.06 -8.38 -6.63
C ASP A 181 10.64 -8.98 -6.61
N THR A 182 10.16 -9.41 -7.75
CA THR A 182 8.80 -9.90 -7.94
C THR A 182 8.61 -11.39 -7.65
N ASN A 183 9.67 -12.09 -7.21
CA ASN A 183 9.61 -13.50 -6.87
C ASN A 183 8.86 -13.76 -5.56
N VAL A 184 7.65 -13.28 -5.47
CA VAL A 184 6.73 -13.35 -4.32
C VAL A 184 5.40 -13.96 -4.76
N VAL A 185 4.84 -14.84 -3.96
CA VAL A 185 3.51 -15.42 -4.18
C VAL A 185 2.58 -15.14 -2.99
N VAL A 186 1.29 -15.01 -3.27
CA VAL A 186 0.25 -14.99 -2.23
C VAL A 186 -0.43 -16.34 -2.21
N LEU A 187 -0.34 -17.04 -1.07
CA LEU A 187 -0.96 -18.33 -0.84
C LEU A 187 -2.10 -18.19 0.17
N THR A 188 -3.33 -18.29 -0.32
CA THR A 188 -4.53 -18.24 0.53
C THR A 188 -4.95 -19.65 0.90
N LEU A 189 -4.99 -19.95 2.21
CA LEU A 189 -5.45 -21.25 2.71
C LEU A 189 -6.97 -21.34 2.64
N PHE A 190 -7.47 -22.53 2.36
CA PHE A 190 -8.90 -22.87 2.44
C PHE A 190 -9.08 -24.32 2.89
N PRO A 191 -10.24 -24.67 3.48
CA PRO A 191 -10.52 -26.07 3.88
C PRO A 191 -10.49 -27.00 2.68
N GLY A 192 -9.65 -28.05 2.75
CA GLY A 192 -9.48 -29.01 1.67
C GLY A 192 -8.32 -28.72 0.72
N ILE A 193 -7.51 -27.68 0.97
CA ILE A 193 -6.27 -27.47 0.20
C ILE A 193 -5.37 -28.71 0.31
N GLN A 194 -4.85 -29.16 -0.83
CA GLN A 194 -4.08 -30.40 -0.91
C GLN A 194 -2.58 -30.15 -0.73
N GLU A 195 -1.91 -31.17 -0.18
CA GLU A 195 -0.45 -31.19 0.01
C GLU A 195 0.30 -30.89 -1.30
N SER A 196 -0.10 -31.50 -2.41
CA SER A 196 0.54 -31.31 -3.72
C SER A 196 0.47 -29.88 -4.25
N ILE A 197 -0.58 -29.13 -3.90
CA ILE A 197 -0.70 -27.72 -4.29
C ILE A 197 0.30 -26.87 -3.52
N ILE A 198 0.39 -27.06 -2.21
CA ILE A 198 1.35 -26.36 -1.35
C ILE A 198 2.78 -26.67 -1.80
N ASP A 199 3.08 -27.94 -2.00
CA ASP A 199 4.37 -28.40 -2.50
C ASP A 199 4.74 -27.72 -3.83
N SER A 200 3.83 -27.72 -4.79
CA SER A 200 4.04 -27.11 -6.10
C SER A 200 4.32 -25.59 -6.00
N VAL A 201 3.60 -24.88 -5.13
CA VAL A 201 3.81 -23.43 -4.92
C VAL A 201 5.16 -23.17 -4.27
N LEU A 202 5.53 -23.92 -3.24
CA LEU A 202 6.78 -23.73 -2.50
C LEU A 202 8.03 -24.17 -3.30
N HIS A 203 7.85 -24.90 -4.42
CA HIS A 203 8.91 -25.31 -5.34
C HIS A 203 8.91 -24.55 -6.66
N VAL A 204 8.17 -23.45 -6.78
CA VAL A 204 8.26 -22.58 -7.97
C VAL A 204 9.71 -22.10 -8.13
N PRO A 205 10.33 -22.31 -9.29
CA PRO A 205 11.70 -21.89 -9.53
C PRO A 205 11.89 -20.39 -9.30
N GLY A 206 12.89 -20.03 -8.48
CA GLY A 206 13.20 -18.64 -8.17
C GLY A 206 12.32 -17.99 -7.11
N LEU A 207 11.34 -18.69 -6.52
CA LEU A 207 10.52 -18.17 -5.44
C LEU A 207 11.38 -17.74 -4.25
N LYS A 208 11.17 -16.52 -3.76
CA LYS A 208 11.92 -15.95 -2.64
C LYS A 208 11.05 -15.66 -1.42
N ALA A 209 9.78 -15.36 -1.63
CA ALA A 209 8.88 -15.11 -0.51
C ALA A 209 7.44 -15.54 -0.76
N VAL A 210 6.73 -15.80 0.33
CA VAL A 210 5.31 -16.17 0.37
C VAL A 210 4.57 -15.28 1.35
N VAL A 211 3.51 -14.64 0.90
CA VAL A 211 2.49 -14.07 1.77
C VAL A 211 1.46 -15.16 2.03
N LEU A 212 1.52 -15.77 3.22
CA LEU A 212 0.61 -16.83 3.63
C LEU A 212 -0.63 -16.23 4.29
N LYS A 213 -1.79 -16.35 3.64
CA LYS A 213 -3.06 -15.88 4.20
C LYS A 213 -3.75 -17.01 4.96
N THR A 214 -3.78 -16.87 6.29
CA THR A 214 -4.32 -17.87 7.22
C THR A 214 -5.66 -17.45 7.83
N PHE A 215 -6.24 -18.30 8.66
CA PHE A 215 -7.56 -18.08 9.26
C PHE A 215 -7.48 -17.26 10.55
N GLY A 216 -8.51 -16.46 10.81
CA GLY A 216 -8.68 -15.73 12.08
C GLY A 216 -7.40 -14.96 12.48
N SER A 217 -6.92 -15.20 13.68
CA SER A 217 -5.72 -14.56 14.26
C SER A 217 -4.38 -15.20 13.84
N GLY A 218 -4.34 -15.90 12.72
CA GLY A 218 -3.12 -16.54 12.22
C GLY A 218 -3.12 -18.05 12.30
N ASN A 219 -4.29 -18.70 12.39
CA ASN A 219 -4.43 -20.13 12.49
C ASN A 219 -4.29 -20.82 11.13
N ALA A 220 -3.62 -21.98 11.13
CA ALA A 220 -3.40 -22.80 9.95
C ALA A 220 -3.67 -24.30 10.27
N PRO A 221 -3.78 -25.18 9.25
CA PRO A 221 -3.90 -26.61 9.48
C PRO A 221 -2.75 -27.19 10.31
N GLN A 222 -3.07 -28.04 11.28
CA GLN A 222 -2.11 -28.71 12.17
C GLN A 222 -1.63 -30.06 11.61
N LYS A 223 -1.58 -30.18 10.30
CA LYS A 223 -1.13 -31.41 9.64
C LYS A 223 0.40 -31.42 9.55
N ASP A 224 1.02 -32.50 9.94
CA ASP A 224 2.48 -32.67 9.95
C ASP A 224 3.11 -32.34 8.58
N TRP A 225 2.46 -32.78 7.51
CA TRP A 225 2.95 -32.50 6.16
C TRP A 225 2.99 -30.98 5.86
N PHE A 226 1.99 -30.22 6.34
CA PHE A 226 1.90 -28.78 6.10
C PHE A 226 3.02 -28.02 6.83
N ILE A 227 3.18 -28.28 8.12
CA ILE A 227 4.24 -27.63 8.92
C ILE A 227 5.62 -28.00 8.39
N ARG A 228 5.83 -29.28 8.03
CA ARG A 228 7.09 -29.75 7.45
C ARG A 228 7.42 -29.03 6.14
N GLN A 229 6.48 -28.88 5.22
CA GLN A 229 6.70 -28.16 3.94
C GLN A 229 7.05 -26.69 4.16
N LEU A 230 6.39 -26.00 5.10
CA LEU A 230 6.74 -24.62 5.43
C LEU A 230 8.16 -24.53 6.01
N LYS A 231 8.52 -25.44 6.91
CA LYS A 231 9.86 -25.50 7.49
C LYS A 231 10.93 -25.76 6.43
N ASP A 232 10.71 -26.74 5.57
CA ASP A 232 11.64 -27.04 4.47
C ASP A 232 11.80 -25.82 3.53
N ALA A 233 10.74 -25.06 3.29
CA ALA A 233 10.80 -23.85 2.47
C ALA A 233 11.60 -22.73 3.16
N THR A 234 11.40 -22.49 4.47
CA THR A 234 12.15 -21.47 5.21
C THR A 234 13.62 -21.87 5.36
N GLU A 235 13.94 -23.14 5.55
CA GLU A 235 15.33 -23.67 5.56
C GLU A 235 16.03 -23.49 4.21
N ARG A 236 15.28 -23.48 3.09
CA ARG A 236 15.79 -23.11 1.76
C ARG A 236 15.96 -21.60 1.56
N GLY A 237 15.61 -20.79 2.54
CA GLY A 237 15.73 -19.32 2.48
C GLY A 237 14.49 -18.61 1.93
N ILE A 238 13.35 -19.29 1.75
CA ILE A 238 12.09 -18.65 1.36
C ILE A 238 11.51 -17.93 2.58
N VAL A 239 11.29 -16.64 2.47
CA VAL A 239 10.66 -15.82 3.53
C VAL A 239 9.15 -16.04 3.50
N ILE A 240 8.56 -16.54 4.59
CA ILE A 240 7.11 -16.76 4.68
C ILE A 240 6.53 -15.79 5.71
N VAL A 241 5.65 -14.89 5.26
CA VAL A 241 4.97 -13.92 6.12
C VAL A 241 3.50 -14.30 6.24
N ASN A 242 3.07 -14.54 7.48
CA ASN A 242 1.69 -14.90 7.81
C ASN A 242 0.83 -13.64 8.02
N ILE A 243 -0.23 -13.48 7.24
CA ILE A 243 -1.27 -12.46 7.43
C ILE A 243 -2.65 -13.10 7.57
N THR A 244 -3.59 -12.38 8.17
CA THR A 244 -4.96 -12.86 8.28
C THR A 244 -5.74 -12.72 6.97
N GLN A 245 -6.71 -13.61 6.75
CA GLN A 245 -7.74 -13.46 5.70
C GLN A 245 -8.83 -12.47 6.10
N CYS A 246 -8.94 -12.15 7.41
CA CYS A 246 -9.89 -11.17 7.90
C CYS A 246 -9.50 -9.76 7.46
N GLN A 247 -10.48 -8.91 7.18
CA GLN A 247 -10.25 -7.53 6.79
C GLN A 247 -9.76 -6.65 7.94
N SER A 248 -10.14 -6.98 9.18
CA SER A 248 -9.70 -6.30 10.41
C SER A 248 -9.11 -7.27 11.42
N GLY A 249 -8.29 -6.75 12.32
CA GLY A 249 -7.50 -7.53 13.25
C GLY A 249 -6.12 -7.88 12.68
N GLY A 250 -5.40 -8.74 13.35
CA GLY A 250 -4.03 -9.11 12.97
C GLY A 250 -3.68 -10.53 13.39
N VAL A 251 -2.47 -10.92 13.04
CA VAL A 251 -1.90 -12.23 13.35
C VAL A 251 -1.16 -12.17 14.69
N GLU A 252 -1.57 -13.03 15.63
CA GLU A 252 -0.97 -13.21 16.97
C GLU A 252 -0.47 -14.64 17.11
N MET A 253 0.64 -15.00 16.45
CA MET A 253 1.13 -16.40 16.36
C MET A 253 1.53 -17.01 17.70
N GLY A 254 1.83 -16.24 18.71
CA GLY A 254 2.19 -16.75 20.05
C GLY A 254 1.02 -17.06 20.98
N ARG A 255 -0.22 -16.77 20.56
CA ARG A 255 -1.41 -16.87 21.43
C ARG A 255 -2.03 -18.27 21.48
N TYR A 256 -1.92 -19.04 20.42
CA TYR A 256 -2.50 -20.37 20.28
C TYR A 256 -1.44 -21.36 19.81
N GLU A 257 -1.61 -22.64 20.20
CA GLU A 257 -0.71 -23.74 19.80
C GLU A 257 -0.53 -23.81 18.28
N THR A 258 -1.61 -23.58 17.53
CA THR A 258 -1.60 -23.53 16.06
C THR A 258 -0.65 -22.47 15.48
N GLY A 259 -0.48 -21.35 16.17
CA GLY A 259 0.46 -20.31 15.80
C GLY A 259 1.91 -20.61 16.18
N LEU A 260 2.13 -21.36 17.27
CA LEU A 260 3.48 -21.74 17.70
C LEU A 260 4.17 -22.65 16.67
N HIS A 261 3.47 -23.61 16.09
CA HIS A 261 4.05 -24.48 15.05
C HIS A 261 4.48 -23.70 13.80
N LEU A 262 3.77 -22.64 13.45
CA LEU A 262 4.19 -21.75 12.35
C LEU A 262 5.47 -20.98 12.69
N LEU A 263 5.59 -20.50 13.94
CA LEU A 263 6.84 -19.84 14.41
C LEU A 263 8.02 -20.81 14.39
N GLU A 264 7.82 -22.05 14.87
CA GLU A 264 8.84 -23.11 14.85
C GLU A 264 9.26 -23.51 13.42
N ALA A 265 8.35 -23.37 12.45
CA ALA A 265 8.62 -23.54 11.04
C ALA A 265 9.30 -22.33 10.40
N GLY A 266 9.66 -21.28 11.16
CA GLY A 266 10.35 -20.09 10.64
C GLY A 266 9.42 -19.07 9.96
N VAL A 267 8.10 -19.19 10.12
CA VAL A 267 7.13 -18.24 9.56
C VAL A 267 7.12 -16.96 10.38
N ILE A 268 7.12 -15.82 9.73
CA ILE A 268 7.12 -14.48 10.35
C ILE A 268 5.68 -13.95 10.45
N SER A 269 5.35 -13.30 11.57
CA SER A 269 4.07 -12.58 11.69
C SER A 269 4.06 -11.32 10.82
N GLY A 270 3.04 -11.18 9.98
CA GLY A 270 2.72 -9.96 9.26
C GLY A 270 1.86 -8.99 10.07
N TYR A 271 1.54 -9.35 11.32
CA TYR A 271 0.69 -8.58 12.23
C TYR A 271 -0.64 -8.21 11.57
N ASP A 272 -0.96 -6.93 11.50
CA ASP A 272 -2.18 -6.35 10.95
C ASP A 272 -2.00 -5.75 9.54
N SER A 273 -0.99 -6.22 8.81
CA SER A 273 -0.71 -5.76 7.43
C SER A 273 -1.84 -6.11 6.47
N THR A 274 -2.12 -5.21 5.54
CA THR A 274 -2.96 -5.54 4.38
C THR A 274 -2.19 -6.45 3.41
N PRO A 275 -2.87 -7.24 2.57
CA PRO A 275 -2.21 -8.07 1.55
C PRO A 275 -1.33 -7.24 0.62
N GLU A 276 -1.81 -6.06 0.21
CA GLU A 276 -1.08 -5.14 -0.68
C GLU A 276 0.21 -4.65 -0.02
N CYS A 277 0.13 -4.29 1.26
CA CYS A 277 1.31 -3.88 2.02
C CYS A 277 2.31 -5.02 2.18
N ALA A 278 1.86 -6.22 2.54
CA ALA A 278 2.74 -7.37 2.75
C ALA A 278 3.48 -7.76 1.47
N VAL A 279 2.77 -7.84 0.34
CA VAL A 279 3.36 -8.16 -0.97
C VAL A 279 4.38 -7.12 -1.39
N THR A 280 4.02 -5.85 -1.40
CA THR A 280 4.91 -4.77 -1.87
C THR A 280 6.11 -4.57 -0.95
N LYS A 281 5.93 -4.76 0.37
CA LYS A 281 7.03 -4.74 1.34
C LYS A 281 8.05 -5.84 1.07
N LEU A 282 7.59 -7.09 0.85
CA LEU A 282 8.47 -8.21 0.53
C LEU A 282 9.22 -7.97 -0.79
N MET A 283 8.52 -7.57 -1.85
CA MET A 283 9.15 -7.22 -3.11
C MET A 283 10.22 -6.14 -2.95
N PHE A 284 9.94 -5.12 -2.14
CA PHE A 284 10.88 -4.03 -1.84
C PHE A 284 12.12 -4.53 -1.09
N LEU A 285 11.94 -5.25 0.01
CA LEU A 285 13.03 -5.75 0.84
C LEU A 285 13.94 -6.72 0.06
N LEU A 286 13.34 -7.65 -0.67
CA LEU A 286 14.07 -8.60 -1.53
C LEU A 286 14.83 -7.90 -2.66
N GLY A 287 14.26 -6.84 -3.26
CA GLY A 287 14.93 -6.02 -4.27
C GLY A 287 16.17 -5.29 -3.75
N HIS A 288 16.23 -5.07 -2.43
CA HIS A 288 17.40 -4.47 -1.74
C HIS A 288 18.36 -5.51 -1.15
N GLY A 289 18.13 -6.79 -1.42
CA GLY A 289 19.01 -7.87 -0.98
C GLY A 289 18.96 -8.15 0.53
N LEU A 290 17.89 -7.70 1.22
CA LEU A 290 17.73 -7.93 2.64
C LEU A 290 17.32 -9.39 2.91
N SER A 291 17.89 -9.98 3.94
CA SER A 291 17.59 -11.34 4.40
C SER A 291 16.40 -11.37 5.36
N GLN A 292 15.96 -12.59 5.72
CA GLN A 292 14.91 -12.78 6.72
C GLN A 292 15.29 -12.20 8.10
N ALA A 293 16.58 -12.13 8.43
CA ALA A 293 17.07 -11.63 9.72
C ALA A 293 17.05 -10.09 9.81
N GLU A 294 17.02 -9.41 8.67
CA GLU A 294 16.97 -7.95 8.55
C GLU A 294 15.55 -7.45 8.34
#